data_2bfaa3a4380afb15eec2e8e20a921ab9
#
_entry.id   2bfaa3a4380afb15eec2e8e20a921ab9
#
_cell.length_a   1.000
_cell.length_b   1.000
_cell.length_c   1.000
_cell.angle_alpha   90.00
_cell.angle_beta   90.00
_cell.angle_gamma   90.00
#
_symmetry.space_group_name_H-M   'P 1'
#
loop_
_entity.id
_entity.type
_entity.pdbx_description
1 polymer ?
#
loop_
_entity_poly.entity_id
_entity_poly.type
_entity_poly.pdbx_seq_one_letter_code
_entity_poly.pdbx_strand_id
1 'polypeptide(L)'
;MKLLRFGELGQERPALLDAEGLIRDLSGVVEDIAEDTLTPEGLERIGEIDPASLPIVEGTPRIGACVGRVGKLICVGLNYADHAAEAGMDLPPEPILFMKATSSICGPNDDIRIPRGSEKTDWEVELGIVIGKEARYLDPDQAMDHVAGYCVVNDISERAFQIERAGQWVKGKSADTFGPIGPWMVTRDEVADPQNLGLWLSVDGQKYQDGTTQTMVFGVAHLVHYISQLMSLQPGDIIATGTPPGVGMGQKPQKFLREGQLMELGIQGLGQQRQRSIAWDA
;
A
#
# COMPACT_ATOMS: atom_id res chain seq x y z
N MET A 1 -16.03 6.25 0.54
CA MET A 1 -16.30 4.96 1.26
C MET A 1 -15.00 4.33 1.72
N LYS A 2 -15.05 3.43 2.73
CA LYS A 2 -13.89 2.61 3.16
C LYS A 2 -14.21 1.16 2.89
N LEU A 3 -13.54 0.57 1.89
CA LEU A 3 -13.75 -0.81 1.47
C LEU A 3 -12.61 -1.70 1.96
N LEU A 4 -12.93 -2.86 2.51
CA LEU A 4 -11.97 -3.77 3.11
C LEU A 4 -12.32 -5.24 2.81
N ARG A 5 -11.41 -6.12 3.15
CA ARG A 5 -11.62 -7.59 3.08
C ARG A 5 -11.30 -8.21 4.42
N PHE A 6 -12.13 -9.13 4.88
CA PHE A 6 -12.01 -9.76 6.20
C PHE A 6 -12.17 -11.27 6.11
N GLY A 7 -11.57 -12.00 7.05
CA GLY A 7 -11.63 -13.45 7.12
C GLY A 7 -10.26 -14.12 7.08
N GLU A 8 -10.27 -15.44 7.04
CA GLU A 8 -9.05 -16.24 7.00
C GLU A 8 -8.27 -16.00 5.70
N LEU A 9 -6.96 -16.20 5.74
CA LEU A 9 -6.08 -16.03 4.59
C LEU A 9 -6.53 -16.91 3.41
N GLY A 10 -6.76 -16.28 2.26
CA GLY A 10 -7.23 -16.92 1.05
C GLY A 10 -8.74 -17.24 1.01
N GLN A 11 -9.48 -16.80 2.04
CA GLN A 11 -10.94 -16.91 2.14
C GLN A 11 -11.58 -15.58 2.55
N GLU A 12 -10.89 -14.48 2.27
CA GLU A 12 -11.37 -13.16 2.60
C GLU A 12 -12.67 -12.84 1.86
N ARG A 13 -13.54 -12.10 2.54
CA ARG A 13 -14.83 -11.62 2.05
C ARG A 13 -14.85 -10.10 1.97
N PRO A 14 -15.61 -9.51 1.04
CA PRO A 14 -15.74 -8.07 0.89
C PRO A 14 -16.57 -7.45 2.02
N ALA A 15 -16.18 -6.27 2.45
CA ALA A 15 -16.91 -5.47 3.43
C ALA A 15 -16.70 -3.97 3.23
N LEU A 16 -17.51 -3.16 3.87
CA LEU A 16 -17.29 -1.74 4.07
C LEU A 16 -17.25 -1.39 5.56
N LEU A 17 -16.56 -0.33 5.89
CA LEU A 17 -16.60 0.27 7.22
C LEU A 17 -17.61 1.42 7.20
N ASP A 18 -18.64 1.34 8.07
CA ASP A 18 -19.65 2.39 8.16
C ASP A 18 -19.19 3.60 9.01
N ALA A 19 -20.04 4.60 9.13
CA ALA A 19 -19.74 5.84 9.87
C ALA A 19 -19.53 5.61 11.38
N GLU A 20 -20.13 4.57 11.92
CA GLU A 20 -20.00 4.14 13.32
C GLU A 20 -18.75 3.30 13.57
N GLY A 21 -18.01 2.95 12.51
CA GLY A 21 -16.81 2.10 12.57
C GLY A 21 -17.14 0.60 12.62
N LEU A 22 -18.33 0.19 12.24
CA LEU A 22 -18.73 -1.21 12.16
C LEU A 22 -18.40 -1.77 10.77
N ILE A 23 -17.93 -3.01 10.76
CA ILE A 23 -17.68 -3.74 9.51
C ILE A 23 -19.02 -4.31 9.02
N ARG A 24 -19.40 -3.96 7.79
CA ARG A 24 -20.62 -4.42 7.12
C ARG A 24 -20.28 -5.38 5.99
N ASP A 25 -20.85 -6.56 6.03
CA ASP A 25 -20.59 -7.64 5.06
C ASP A 25 -21.22 -7.31 3.70
N LEU A 26 -20.41 -7.24 2.65
CA LEU A 26 -20.82 -7.01 1.26
C LEU A 26 -20.96 -8.30 0.43
N SER A 27 -20.75 -9.49 1.01
CA SER A 27 -20.76 -10.77 0.26
C SER A 27 -22.08 -11.06 -0.47
N GLY A 28 -23.18 -10.46 -0.04
CA GLY A 28 -24.48 -10.53 -0.73
C GLY A 28 -24.62 -9.55 -1.91
N VAL A 29 -23.65 -8.66 -2.13
CA VAL A 29 -23.71 -7.56 -3.11
C VAL A 29 -22.63 -7.72 -4.18
N VAL A 30 -21.38 -7.99 -3.77
CA VAL A 30 -20.23 -8.17 -4.65
C VAL A 30 -19.47 -9.43 -4.26
N GLU A 31 -18.77 -10.01 -5.23
CA GLU A 31 -17.96 -11.22 -4.99
C GLU A 31 -16.72 -10.89 -4.16
N ASP A 32 -16.01 -9.81 -4.50
CA ASP A 32 -14.77 -9.37 -3.83
C ASP A 32 -14.54 -7.87 -4.07
N ILE A 33 -13.62 -7.26 -3.30
CA ILE A 33 -13.10 -5.91 -3.58
C ILE A 33 -11.97 -6.05 -4.62
N ALA A 34 -12.35 -6.27 -5.86
CA ALA A 34 -11.43 -6.53 -6.96
C ALA A 34 -12.09 -6.16 -8.31
N GLU A 35 -11.28 -6.01 -9.35
CA GLU A 35 -11.71 -5.92 -10.74
C GLU A 35 -12.95 -5.01 -10.95
N ASP A 36 -14.09 -5.57 -11.41
CA ASP A 36 -15.30 -4.83 -11.71
C ASP A 36 -15.89 -4.05 -10.52
N THR A 37 -15.64 -4.53 -9.29
CA THR A 37 -16.08 -3.83 -8.07
C THR A 37 -15.39 -2.48 -7.89
N LEU A 38 -14.16 -2.34 -8.39
CA LEU A 38 -13.33 -1.14 -8.28
C LEU A 38 -13.55 -0.14 -9.41
N THR A 39 -14.32 -0.51 -10.44
CA THR A 39 -14.68 0.42 -11.52
C THR A 39 -15.59 1.54 -11.00
N PRO A 40 -15.67 2.69 -11.70
CA PRO A 40 -16.61 3.75 -11.34
C PRO A 40 -18.04 3.24 -11.13
N GLU A 41 -18.52 2.38 -12.03
CA GLU A 41 -19.87 1.78 -11.97
C GLU A 41 -20.00 0.80 -10.78
N GLY A 42 -18.94 0.04 -10.48
CA GLY A 42 -18.91 -0.84 -9.31
C GLY A 42 -18.96 -0.08 -7.99
N LEU A 43 -18.18 0.99 -7.89
CA LEU A 43 -18.15 1.86 -6.70
C LEU A 43 -19.47 2.65 -6.54
N GLU A 44 -20.06 3.15 -7.62
CA GLU A 44 -21.36 3.81 -7.60
C GLU A 44 -22.44 2.87 -7.05
N ARG A 45 -22.51 1.64 -7.56
CA ARG A 45 -23.45 0.60 -7.09
C ARG A 45 -23.33 0.32 -5.58
N ILE A 46 -22.11 0.28 -5.04
CA ILE A 46 -21.90 0.10 -3.59
C ILE A 46 -22.32 1.39 -2.85
N GLY A 47 -22.02 2.56 -3.41
CA GLY A 47 -22.36 3.86 -2.82
C GLY A 47 -23.85 4.13 -2.67
N GLU A 48 -24.69 3.46 -3.48
CA GLU A 48 -26.16 3.54 -3.38
C GLU A 48 -26.77 2.70 -2.24
N ILE A 49 -25.96 1.83 -1.61
CA ILE A 49 -26.45 0.95 -0.54
C ILE A 49 -26.44 1.70 0.79
N ASP A 50 -27.56 1.65 1.51
CA ASP A 50 -27.58 2.05 2.92
C ASP A 50 -26.74 1.05 3.75
N PRO A 51 -25.60 1.45 4.34
CA PRO A 51 -24.77 0.56 5.13
C PRO A 51 -25.53 -0.12 6.29
N ALA A 52 -26.55 0.55 6.85
CA ALA A 52 -27.35 -0.02 7.92
C ALA A 52 -28.20 -1.23 7.49
N SER A 53 -28.45 -1.40 6.19
CA SER A 53 -29.15 -2.56 5.63
C SER A 53 -28.28 -3.81 5.53
N LEU A 54 -26.95 -3.68 5.62
CA LEU A 54 -25.99 -4.77 5.48
C LEU A 54 -25.77 -5.51 6.82
N PRO A 55 -25.50 -6.81 6.79
CA PRO A 55 -25.15 -7.56 8.00
C PRO A 55 -23.91 -7.02 8.69
N ILE A 56 -23.96 -6.93 10.02
CA ILE A 56 -22.76 -6.60 10.83
C ILE A 56 -21.87 -7.83 10.89
N VAL A 57 -20.57 -7.61 10.73
CA VAL A 57 -19.55 -8.64 10.99
C VAL A 57 -19.23 -8.61 12.48
N GLU A 58 -19.60 -9.66 13.18
CA GLU A 58 -19.39 -9.77 14.63
C GLU A 58 -17.93 -10.07 15.00
N GLY A 59 -17.50 -9.60 16.19
CA GLY A 59 -16.19 -9.87 16.76
C GLY A 59 -15.07 -9.02 16.14
N THR A 60 -13.86 -9.59 16.15
CA THR A 60 -12.63 -8.95 15.63
C THR A 60 -12.01 -9.85 14.55
N PRO A 61 -12.56 -9.88 13.35
CA PRO A 61 -12.03 -10.73 12.28
C PRO A 61 -10.62 -10.27 11.87
N ARG A 62 -9.82 -11.19 11.32
CA ARG A 62 -8.61 -10.80 10.59
C ARG A 62 -9.01 -9.90 9.41
N ILE A 63 -8.27 -8.82 9.21
CA ILE A 63 -8.39 -7.96 8.04
C ILE A 63 -7.34 -8.42 7.02
N GLY A 64 -7.78 -8.76 5.82
CA GLY A 64 -6.91 -9.10 4.71
C GLY A 64 -6.43 -7.87 3.93
N ALA A 65 -5.64 -8.08 2.90
CA ALA A 65 -5.31 -7.03 1.94
C ALA A 65 -6.61 -6.40 1.40
N CYS A 66 -6.70 -5.06 1.41
CA CYS A 66 -7.96 -4.37 1.12
C CYS A 66 -8.43 -4.51 -0.33
N VAL A 67 -7.54 -4.90 -1.25
CA VAL A 67 -7.84 -5.23 -2.65
C VAL A 67 -7.51 -6.69 -2.90
N GLY A 68 -8.46 -7.43 -3.47
CA GLY A 68 -8.28 -8.81 -3.92
C GLY A 68 -7.74 -8.89 -5.35
N ARG A 69 -7.17 -10.05 -5.70
CA ARG A 69 -6.74 -10.35 -7.08
C ARG A 69 -5.86 -9.26 -7.72
N VAL A 70 -4.96 -8.65 -6.94
CA VAL A 70 -4.04 -7.62 -7.44
C VAL A 70 -3.20 -8.18 -8.59
N GLY A 71 -3.34 -7.59 -9.78
CA GLY A 71 -2.59 -8.01 -10.98
C GLY A 71 -1.14 -7.52 -10.93
N LYS A 72 -0.91 -6.27 -10.56
CA LYS A 72 0.40 -5.64 -10.44
C LYS A 72 0.50 -4.83 -9.14
N LEU A 73 1.62 -5.00 -8.42
CA LEU A 73 2.06 -4.09 -7.37
C LEU A 73 3.31 -3.38 -7.88
N ILE A 74 3.10 -2.19 -8.44
CA ILE A 74 4.14 -1.34 -9.02
C ILE A 74 4.60 -0.38 -7.95
N CYS A 75 5.91 -0.23 -7.78
CA CYS A 75 6.50 0.63 -6.77
C CYS A 75 7.38 1.70 -7.41
N VAL A 76 7.49 2.84 -6.74
CA VAL A 76 8.26 4.00 -7.20
C VAL A 76 9.40 4.28 -6.22
N GLY A 77 10.64 4.13 -6.67
CA GLY A 77 11.84 4.42 -5.88
C GLY A 77 12.19 5.91 -5.87
N LEU A 78 12.77 6.38 -4.74
CA LEU A 78 13.33 7.74 -4.58
C LEU A 78 12.34 8.87 -4.94
N ASN A 79 11.09 8.72 -4.62
CA ASN A 79 10.04 9.66 -5.00
C ASN A 79 9.76 10.77 -3.96
N TYR A 80 10.57 10.90 -2.92
CA TYR A 80 10.47 11.97 -1.95
C TYR A 80 11.76 12.79 -1.92
N ALA A 81 11.65 14.11 -2.10
CA ALA A 81 12.82 14.98 -2.25
C ALA A 81 13.71 14.99 -0.98
N ASP A 82 13.08 14.97 0.17
CA ASP A 82 13.76 14.90 1.47
C ASP A 82 14.39 13.52 1.73
N HIS A 83 13.79 12.42 1.26
CA HIS A 83 14.39 11.09 1.32
C HIS A 83 15.61 10.94 0.39
N ALA A 84 15.56 11.51 -0.83
CA ALA A 84 16.72 11.55 -1.71
C ALA A 84 17.89 12.31 -1.07
N ALA A 85 17.60 13.44 -0.41
CA ALA A 85 18.60 14.21 0.34
C ALA A 85 19.19 13.41 1.52
N GLU A 86 18.37 12.66 2.28
CA GLU A 86 18.82 11.76 3.37
C GLU A 86 19.77 10.68 2.84
N ALA A 87 19.46 10.11 1.69
CA ALA A 87 20.28 9.09 1.02
C ALA A 87 21.53 9.65 0.33
N GLY A 88 21.67 10.97 0.23
CA GLY A 88 22.74 11.63 -0.52
C GLY A 88 22.70 11.38 -2.03
N MET A 89 21.49 11.20 -2.56
CA MET A 89 21.25 10.90 -3.98
C MET A 89 20.61 12.13 -4.66
N ASP A 90 20.92 12.30 -5.95
CA ASP A 90 20.23 13.27 -6.78
C ASP A 90 18.80 12.84 -7.06
N LEU A 91 17.91 13.81 -7.29
CA LEU A 91 16.54 13.53 -7.71
C LEU A 91 16.56 12.85 -9.09
N PRO A 92 15.82 11.74 -9.27
CA PRO A 92 15.75 11.08 -10.55
C PRO A 92 15.02 11.98 -11.58
N PRO A 93 15.46 12.00 -12.85
CA PRO A 93 14.82 12.79 -13.91
C PRO A 93 13.44 12.26 -14.31
N GLU A 94 13.15 11.01 -13.97
CA GLU A 94 11.88 10.32 -14.20
C GLU A 94 11.63 9.27 -13.11
N PRO A 95 10.37 8.79 -12.90
CA PRO A 95 10.05 7.78 -11.89
C PRO A 95 10.88 6.49 -12.06
N ILE A 96 11.57 6.07 -11.01
CA ILE A 96 12.25 4.77 -10.96
C ILE A 96 11.21 3.72 -10.62
N LEU A 97 10.89 2.83 -11.56
CA LEU A 97 9.87 1.82 -11.39
C LEU A 97 10.48 0.45 -11.07
N PHE A 98 9.87 -0.25 -10.13
CA PHE A 98 10.10 -1.66 -9.87
C PHE A 98 8.78 -2.33 -9.47
N MET A 99 8.77 -3.64 -9.35
CA MET A 99 7.59 -4.40 -8.97
C MET A 99 7.89 -5.27 -7.76
N LYS A 100 6.88 -5.48 -6.94
CA LYS A 100 6.85 -6.57 -5.97
C LYS A 100 6.06 -7.73 -6.56
N ALA A 101 6.51 -8.97 -6.31
CA ALA A 101 5.69 -10.12 -6.64
C ALA A 101 4.36 -10.05 -5.88
N THR A 102 3.26 -10.37 -6.53
CA THR A 102 1.93 -10.33 -5.88
C THR A 102 1.80 -11.32 -4.72
N SER A 103 2.63 -12.37 -4.69
CA SER A 103 2.79 -13.29 -3.54
C SER A 103 3.33 -12.62 -2.27
N SER A 104 3.90 -11.43 -2.37
CA SER A 104 4.33 -10.65 -1.18
C SER A 104 3.17 -9.96 -0.47
N ILE A 105 2.01 -9.83 -1.12
CA ILE A 105 0.85 -9.12 -0.58
C ILE A 105 0.28 -9.88 0.61
N CYS A 106 0.00 -9.15 1.70
CA CYS A 106 -0.65 -9.66 2.89
C CYS A 106 -1.56 -8.60 3.52
N GLY A 107 -2.27 -9.00 4.56
CA GLY A 107 -3.14 -8.09 5.30
C GLY A 107 -2.35 -7.05 6.11
N PRO A 108 -3.00 -5.93 6.49
CA PRO A 108 -2.36 -4.81 7.17
C PRO A 108 -1.81 -5.15 8.56
N ASN A 109 -2.32 -6.22 9.16
CA ASN A 109 -1.93 -6.65 10.51
C ASN A 109 -1.36 -8.07 10.53
N ASP A 110 -1.02 -8.62 9.38
CA ASP A 110 -0.34 -9.92 9.29
C ASP A 110 1.14 -9.77 9.71
N ASP A 111 1.71 -10.84 10.24
CA ASP A 111 3.11 -10.86 10.66
C ASP A 111 4.05 -10.78 9.44
N ILE A 112 5.15 -10.06 9.58
CA ILE A 112 6.20 -9.93 8.57
C ILE A 112 7.27 -10.98 8.80
N ARG A 113 7.43 -11.89 7.85
CA ARG A 113 8.44 -12.95 7.90
C ARG A 113 9.79 -12.43 7.42
N ILE A 114 10.76 -12.33 8.35
CA ILE A 114 12.14 -11.99 8.00
C ILE A 114 12.73 -13.13 7.16
N PRO A 115 13.18 -12.88 5.91
CA PRO A 115 13.66 -13.95 5.04
C PRO A 115 14.86 -14.68 5.62
N ARG A 116 15.02 -15.95 5.25
CA ARG A 116 16.16 -16.76 5.68
C ARG A 116 17.49 -16.12 5.29
N GLY A 117 18.37 -15.92 6.27
CA GLY A 117 19.67 -15.28 6.08
C GLY A 117 19.59 -13.77 5.83
N SER A 118 18.47 -13.14 6.14
CA SER A 118 18.29 -11.69 6.13
C SER A 118 18.92 -11.06 7.36
N GLU A 119 19.60 -9.93 7.16
CA GLU A 119 20.16 -9.10 8.22
C GLU A 119 19.77 -7.63 8.08
N LYS A 120 19.18 -7.24 6.93
CA LYS A 120 18.91 -5.85 6.56
C LYS A 120 17.46 -5.61 6.14
N THR A 121 16.52 -6.31 6.80
CA THR A 121 15.08 -6.06 6.60
C THR A 121 14.70 -4.68 7.14
N ASP A 122 14.03 -3.87 6.33
CA ASP A 122 13.74 -2.46 6.53
C ASP A 122 12.26 -2.16 6.25
N TRP A 123 11.77 -1.02 6.68
CA TRP A 123 10.40 -0.55 6.61
C TRP A 123 10.25 0.67 5.70
N GLU A 124 9.08 0.83 5.06
CA GLU A 124 8.76 1.97 4.20
C GLU A 124 7.24 2.23 4.19
N VAL A 125 6.76 3.25 4.93
CA VAL A 125 5.35 3.67 4.81
C VAL A 125 5.14 4.42 3.49
N GLU A 126 4.13 4.00 2.71
CA GLU A 126 3.85 4.54 1.38
C GLU A 126 2.36 4.76 1.15
N LEU A 127 2.01 5.80 0.39
CA LEU A 127 0.69 5.93 -0.20
C LEU A 127 0.53 4.89 -1.31
N GLY A 128 -0.52 4.08 -1.26
CA GLY A 128 -0.93 3.20 -2.34
C GLY A 128 -2.05 3.83 -3.17
N ILE A 129 -1.88 3.89 -4.49
CA ILE A 129 -2.92 4.29 -5.45
C ILE A 129 -3.57 3.02 -5.98
N VAL A 130 -4.88 2.88 -5.84
CA VAL A 130 -5.65 1.77 -6.40
C VAL A 130 -6.27 2.19 -7.71
N ILE A 131 -5.99 1.47 -8.78
CA ILE A 131 -6.55 1.72 -10.12
C ILE A 131 -7.98 1.20 -10.19
N GLY A 132 -8.90 2.00 -10.74
CA GLY A 132 -10.31 1.66 -10.88
C GLY A 132 -10.79 1.55 -12.33
N LYS A 133 -10.00 2.05 -13.28
CA LYS A 133 -10.33 2.01 -14.70
C LYS A 133 -9.08 1.70 -15.50
N GLU A 134 -9.19 0.88 -16.55
CA GLU A 134 -8.06 0.60 -17.44
C GLU A 134 -7.38 1.88 -17.89
N ALA A 135 -6.06 1.98 -17.65
CA ALA A 135 -5.24 3.13 -18.00
C ALA A 135 -4.16 2.70 -19.01
N ARG A 136 -4.18 3.29 -20.20
CA ARG A 136 -3.21 3.04 -21.26
C ARG A 136 -3.04 4.28 -22.12
N TYR A 137 -1.81 4.79 -22.23
CA TYR A 137 -1.47 5.98 -22.99
C TYR A 137 -2.36 7.19 -22.65
N LEU A 138 -2.62 7.41 -21.35
CA LEU A 138 -3.45 8.51 -20.87
C LEU A 138 -2.79 9.86 -21.13
N ASP A 139 -3.60 10.89 -21.39
CA ASP A 139 -3.16 12.27 -21.25
C ASP A 139 -3.07 12.64 -19.74
N PRO A 140 -2.21 13.62 -19.36
CA PRO A 140 -2.00 13.97 -17.96
C PRO A 140 -3.27 14.36 -17.19
N ASP A 141 -4.21 15.03 -17.84
CA ASP A 141 -5.48 15.49 -17.28
C ASP A 141 -6.51 14.38 -17.05
N GLN A 142 -6.33 13.23 -17.69
CA GLN A 142 -7.19 12.05 -17.54
C GLN A 142 -6.78 11.15 -16.37
N ALA A 143 -5.55 11.25 -15.89
CA ALA A 143 -4.94 10.29 -14.96
C ALA A 143 -5.78 10.05 -13.71
N MET A 144 -6.32 11.11 -13.10
CA MET A 144 -7.09 11.01 -11.87
C MET A 144 -8.43 10.31 -12.03
N ASP A 145 -9.00 10.27 -13.23
CA ASP A 145 -10.28 9.58 -13.49
C ASP A 145 -10.14 8.05 -13.53
N HIS A 146 -8.90 7.56 -13.52
CA HIS A 146 -8.57 6.15 -13.48
C HIS A 146 -8.25 5.62 -12.06
N VAL A 147 -8.29 6.48 -11.05
CA VAL A 147 -8.02 6.14 -9.65
C VAL A 147 -9.33 5.79 -8.93
N ALA A 148 -9.43 4.57 -8.37
CA ALA A 148 -10.54 4.14 -7.52
C ALA A 148 -10.43 4.74 -6.12
N GLY A 149 -9.23 4.75 -5.55
CA GLY A 149 -8.99 5.21 -4.19
C GLY A 149 -7.55 5.02 -3.75
N TYR A 150 -7.35 5.10 -2.42
CA TYR A 150 -6.03 5.08 -1.79
C TYR A 150 -6.01 4.15 -0.59
N CYS A 151 -4.85 3.59 -0.30
CA CYS A 151 -4.61 2.75 0.87
C CYS A 151 -3.22 3.00 1.46
N VAL A 152 -2.96 2.43 2.63
CA VAL A 152 -1.60 2.39 3.20
C VAL A 152 -0.89 1.15 2.67
N VAL A 153 0.36 1.29 2.28
CA VAL A 153 1.28 0.20 1.92
C VAL A 153 2.49 0.26 2.85
N ASN A 154 3.01 -0.90 3.25
CA ASN A 154 4.33 -1.01 3.84
C ASN A 154 5.25 -1.73 2.85
N ASP A 155 6.11 -1.00 2.14
CA ASP A 155 7.04 -1.58 1.16
C ASP A 155 8.27 -2.19 1.86
N ILE A 156 8.04 -3.28 2.61
CA ILE A 156 9.09 -3.99 3.33
C ILE A 156 10.20 -4.40 2.36
N SER A 157 11.45 -4.19 2.78
CA SER A 157 12.62 -4.31 1.94
C SER A 157 13.73 -5.08 2.64
N GLU A 158 14.31 -6.09 2.01
CA GLU A 158 15.58 -6.66 2.45
C GLU A 158 16.71 -6.00 1.64
N ARG A 159 17.40 -5.05 2.27
CA ARG A 159 18.38 -4.17 1.59
C ARG A 159 19.56 -4.92 0.99
N ALA A 160 20.05 -5.97 1.66
CA ALA A 160 21.14 -6.76 1.10
C ALA A 160 20.73 -7.49 -0.19
N PHE A 161 19.48 -8.01 -0.24
CA PHE A 161 18.98 -8.66 -1.44
C PHE A 161 18.68 -7.65 -2.55
N GLN A 162 18.19 -6.47 -2.18
CA GLN A 162 17.88 -5.39 -3.10
C GLN A 162 19.13 -4.84 -3.80
N ILE A 163 20.18 -4.55 -3.04
CA ILE A 163 21.31 -3.74 -3.51
C ILE A 163 22.57 -4.58 -3.75
N GLU A 164 22.87 -5.54 -2.84
CA GLU A 164 24.14 -6.25 -2.84
C GLU A 164 24.15 -7.50 -3.75
N ARG A 165 22.99 -7.82 -4.39
CA ARG A 165 22.83 -8.97 -5.28
C ARG A 165 22.57 -8.54 -6.72
N ALA A 166 23.56 -7.90 -7.36
CA ALA A 166 23.54 -7.42 -8.75
C ALA A 166 22.44 -6.36 -9.05
N GLY A 167 22.00 -5.59 -8.04
CA GLY A 167 21.15 -4.40 -8.22
C GLY A 167 19.73 -4.62 -8.76
N GLN A 168 19.23 -5.85 -8.76
CA GLN A 168 17.83 -6.14 -9.13
C GLN A 168 16.93 -6.03 -7.91
N TRP A 169 16.25 -4.92 -7.75
CA TRP A 169 15.48 -4.55 -6.56
C TRP A 169 14.40 -5.55 -6.19
N VAL A 170 13.75 -6.17 -7.17
CA VAL A 170 12.70 -7.17 -6.95
C VAL A 170 13.12 -8.28 -5.97
N LYS A 171 14.40 -8.65 -5.94
CA LYS A 171 14.94 -9.68 -5.03
C LYS A 171 14.82 -9.33 -3.56
N GLY A 172 14.91 -8.05 -3.22
CA GLY A 172 14.77 -7.54 -1.85
C GLY A 172 13.38 -7.05 -1.50
N LYS A 173 12.48 -6.98 -2.49
CA LYS A 173 11.16 -6.40 -2.36
C LYS A 173 10.01 -7.42 -2.39
N SER A 174 10.28 -8.69 -2.73
CA SER A 174 9.24 -9.67 -3.07
C SER A 174 9.21 -10.92 -2.18
N ALA A 175 9.83 -10.90 -1.01
CA ALA A 175 9.64 -11.99 -0.05
C ALA A 175 8.18 -12.03 0.41
N ASP A 176 7.71 -13.21 0.80
CA ASP A 176 6.35 -13.38 1.32
C ASP A 176 6.11 -12.43 2.51
N THR A 177 4.92 -11.85 2.58
CA THR A 177 4.50 -10.83 3.55
C THR A 177 5.19 -9.46 3.44
N PHE A 178 5.97 -9.18 2.40
CA PHE A 178 6.69 -7.91 2.22
C PHE A 178 5.83 -6.78 1.63
N GLY A 179 4.54 -7.03 1.38
CA GLY A 179 3.59 -6.05 0.84
C GLY A 179 2.27 -5.97 1.64
N PRO A 180 2.29 -5.59 2.93
CA PRO A 180 1.06 -5.31 3.65
C PRO A 180 0.28 -4.16 3.03
N ILE A 181 -1.03 -4.35 2.76
CA ILE A 181 -1.90 -3.38 2.11
C ILE A 181 -3.20 -3.22 2.90
N GLY A 182 -3.61 -2.00 3.20
CA GLY A 182 -4.85 -1.69 3.92
C GLY A 182 -4.62 -0.75 5.09
N PRO A 183 -5.52 -0.71 6.10
CA PRO A 183 -6.56 -1.70 6.43
C PRO A 183 -7.78 -1.68 5.50
N TRP A 184 -7.99 -0.61 4.78
CA TRP A 184 -9.05 -0.43 3.78
C TRP A 184 -8.55 0.42 2.62
N MET A 185 -9.25 0.36 1.51
CA MET A 185 -9.20 1.36 0.45
C MET A 185 -10.20 2.46 0.79
N VAL A 186 -9.74 3.71 0.80
CA VAL A 186 -10.60 4.91 0.88
C VAL A 186 -10.86 5.37 -0.55
N THR A 187 -12.12 5.47 -0.97
CA THR A 187 -12.46 5.91 -2.32
C THR A 187 -11.98 7.33 -2.60
N ARG A 188 -11.67 7.64 -3.85
CA ARG A 188 -11.06 8.90 -4.29
C ARG A 188 -11.84 10.13 -3.82
N ASP A 189 -13.16 10.07 -3.84
CA ASP A 189 -14.06 11.16 -3.43
C ASP A 189 -13.94 11.57 -1.96
N GLU A 190 -13.47 10.66 -1.09
CA GLU A 190 -13.25 10.95 0.33
C GLU A 190 -11.85 11.49 0.65
N VAL A 191 -10.95 11.54 -0.32
CA VAL A 191 -9.59 12.07 -0.16
C VAL A 191 -9.48 13.40 -0.90
N ALA A 192 -9.61 14.50 -0.18
CA ALA A 192 -9.67 15.83 -0.76
C ALA A 192 -8.42 16.19 -1.58
N ASP A 193 -7.24 15.84 -1.07
CA ASP A 193 -5.95 16.07 -1.75
C ASP A 193 -4.94 14.97 -1.38
N PRO A 194 -4.67 14.00 -2.27
CA PRO A 194 -3.69 12.95 -2.01
C PRO A 194 -2.24 13.47 -1.93
N GLN A 195 -1.97 14.70 -2.37
CA GLN A 195 -0.67 15.34 -2.26
C GLN A 195 -0.48 16.12 -0.96
N ASN A 196 -1.40 16.00 0.01
CA ASN A 196 -1.35 16.71 1.28
C ASN A 196 -1.76 15.80 2.46
N LEU A 197 -1.14 14.63 2.56
CA LEU A 197 -1.41 13.64 3.60
C LEU A 197 -0.17 13.44 4.47
N GLY A 198 -0.34 13.44 5.79
CA GLY A 198 0.71 13.05 6.73
C GLY A 198 0.91 11.53 6.74
N LEU A 199 2.17 11.07 6.73
CA LEU A 199 2.56 9.66 6.84
C LEU A 199 3.49 9.48 8.03
N TRP A 200 3.34 8.37 8.76
CA TRP A 200 4.22 8.07 9.87
C TRP A 200 4.46 6.57 10.02
N LEU A 201 5.60 6.22 10.60
CA LEU A 201 5.92 4.84 10.98
C LEU A 201 6.74 4.83 12.27
N SER A 202 6.43 3.89 13.16
CA SER A 202 7.18 3.59 14.37
C SER A 202 7.57 2.11 14.44
N VAL A 203 8.68 1.84 15.12
CA VAL A 203 9.12 0.49 15.48
C VAL A 203 9.31 0.45 17.00
N ASP A 204 8.64 -0.48 17.67
CA ASP A 204 8.63 -0.60 19.15
C ASP A 204 8.30 0.73 19.84
N GLY A 205 7.35 1.50 19.29
CA GLY A 205 6.89 2.78 19.80
C GLY A 205 7.82 3.96 19.50
N GLN A 206 9.01 3.74 18.95
CA GLN A 206 9.87 4.83 18.50
C GLN A 206 9.49 5.23 17.07
N LYS A 207 9.10 6.49 16.86
CA LYS A 207 8.82 7.04 15.54
C LYS A 207 10.11 7.20 14.74
N TYR A 208 10.12 6.66 13.50
CA TYR A 208 11.21 6.75 12.55
C TYR A 208 10.84 7.56 11.31
N GLN A 209 9.64 7.36 10.77
CA GLN A 209 9.16 8.15 9.65
C GLN A 209 8.06 9.11 10.13
N ASP A 210 8.13 10.36 9.67
CA ASP A 210 7.15 11.43 9.93
C ASP A 210 7.25 12.42 8.77
N GLY A 211 6.44 12.22 7.75
CA GLY A 211 6.53 12.93 6.48
C GLY A 211 5.19 13.34 5.92
N THR A 212 5.21 13.86 4.71
CA THR A 212 4.00 14.30 4.00
C THR A 212 4.11 14.02 2.51
N THR A 213 3.00 13.65 1.87
CA THR A 213 2.94 13.46 0.40
C THR A 213 3.24 14.74 -0.39
N GLN A 214 3.27 15.91 0.26
CA GLN A 214 3.67 17.19 -0.37
C GLN A 214 5.11 17.18 -0.88
N THR A 215 5.98 16.36 -0.29
CA THR A 215 7.40 16.27 -0.68
C THR A 215 7.67 15.23 -1.76
N MET A 216 6.62 14.62 -2.33
CA MET A 216 6.75 13.76 -3.52
C MET A 216 7.34 14.56 -4.70
N VAL A 217 8.31 13.96 -5.39
CA VAL A 217 8.89 14.49 -6.64
C VAL A 217 7.90 14.36 -7.78
N PHE A 218 7.28 13.19 -7.88
CA PHE A 218 6.26 12.86 -8.87
C PHE A 218 4.95 12.57 -8.15
N GLY A 219 3.95 13.43 -8.34
CA GLY A 219 2.64 13.31 -7.70
C GLY A 219 1.77 12.20 -8.31
N VAL A 220 0.65 11.92 -7.65
CA VAL A 220 -0.29 10.84 -8.01
C VAL A 220 -0.68 10.87 -9.49
N ALA A 221 -1.17 12.01 -10.01
CA ALA A 221 -1.58 12.14 -11.40
C ALA A 221 -0.43 11.86 -12.39
N HIS A 222 0.77 12.38 -12.06
CA HIS A 222 1.95 12.15 -12.89
C HIS A 222 2.33 10.66 -12.93
N LEU A 223 2.31 9.97 -11.79
CA LEU A 223 2.65 8.54 -11.73
C LEU A 223 1.68 7.68 -12.54
N VAL A 224 0.38 7.92 -12.43
CA VAL A 224 -0.63 7.18 -13.21
C VAL A 224 -0.45 7.45 -14.70
N HIS A 225 -0.30 8.72 -15.11
CA HIS A 225 -0.01 9.10 -16.51
C HIS A 225 1.27 8.40 -17.00
N TYR A 226 2.40 8.60 -16.31
CA TYR A 226 3.72 8.10 -16.72
C TYR A 226 3.73 6.57 -16.87
N ILE A 227 3.21 5.83 -15.88
CA ILE A 227 3.18 4.37 -15.94
C ILE A 227 2.30 3.88 -17.08
N SER A 228 1.19 4.57 -17.36
CA SER A 228 0.28 4.23 -18.47
C SER A 228 0.93 4.32 -19.85
N GLN A 229 2.04 5.07 -19.99
CA GLN A 229 2.82 5.14 -21.24
C GLN A 229 3.70 3.90 -21.45
N LEU A 230 4.00 3.17 -20.37
CA LEU A 230 4.93 2.05 -20.39
C LEU A 230 4.21 0.69 -20.36
N MET A 231 3.08 0.63 -19.69
CA MET A 231 2.26 -0.58 -19.56
C MET A 231 0.80 -0.22 -19.28
N SER A 232 -0.15 -1.12 -19.62
CA SER A 232 -1.53 -0.95 -19.22
C SER A 232 -1.68 -1.18 -17.72
N LEU A 233 -2.45 -0.31 -17.05
CA LEU A 233 -2.92 -0.52 -15.68
C LEU A 233 -4.36 -1.02 -15.73
N GLN A 234 -4.70 -1.97 -14.88
CA GLN A 234 -6.03 -2.59 -14.82
C GLN A 234 -6.70 -2.29 -13.47
N PRO A 235 -8.05 -2.33 -13.38
CA PRO A 235 -8.73 -2.22 -12.11
C PRO A 235 -8.18 -3.22 -11.08
N GLY A 236 -7.79 -2.72 -9.90
CA GLY A 236 -7.16 -3.51 -8.84
C GLY A 236 -5.63 -3.54 -8.87
N ASP A 237 -4.96 -3.02 -9.91
CA ASP A 237 -3.52 -2.75 -9.84
C ASP A 237 -3.25 -1.67 -8.78
N ILE A 238 -2.11 -1.78 -8.11
CA ILE A 238 -1.70 -0.86 -7.05
C ILE A 238 -0.36 -0.24 -7.39
N ILE A 239 -0.26 1.09 -7.20
CA ILE A 239 0.99 1.84 -7.30
C ILE A 239 1.38 2.30 -5.89
N ALA A 240 2.48 1.77 -5.34
CA ALA A 240 3.13 2.25 -4.14
C ALA A 240 4.06 3.40 -4.50
N THR A 241 3.85 4.57 -3.89
CA THR A 241 4.32 5.86 -4.44
C THR A 241 5.69 6.32 -3.93
N GLY A 242 6.40 5.46 -3.19
CA GLY A 242 7.63 5.82 -2.52
C GLY A 242 7.41 6.24 -1.07
N THR A 243 8.49 6.34 -0.33
CA THR A 243 8.49 6.55 1.12
C THR A 243 9.20 7.84 1.52
N PRO A 244 8.75 8.54 2.59
CA PRO A 244 9.45 9.69 3.17
C PRO A 244 10.72 9.26 3.92
N PRO A 245 11.59 10.21 4.37
CA PRO A 245 12.78 9.91 5.17
C PRO A 245 12.48 9.11 6.43
N GLY A 246 13.50 8.44 6.97
CA GLY A 246 13.44 7.72 8.23
C GLY A 246 13.45 6.20 8.09
N VAL A 247 13.75 5.68 6.89
CA VAL A 247 13.99 4.24 6.69
C VAL A 247 15.20 3.77 7.50
N GLY A 248 15.24 2.50 7.85
CA GLY A 248 16.31 1.94 8.69
C GLY A 248 17.68 2.04 8.07
N MET A 249 17.79 1.88 6.75
CA MET A 249 19.04 2.07 6.00
C MET A 249 19.57 3.51 6.07
N GLY A 250 18.69 4.51 6.16
CA GLY A 250 19.06 5.93 6.29
C GLY A 250 19.52 6.33 7.69
N GLN A 251 19.26 5.52 8.72
CA GLN A 251 19.64 5.81 10.10
C GLN A 251 21.16 5.79 10.31
N LYS A 252 21.65 6.56 11.28
CA LYS A 252 23.08 6.61 11.67
C LYS A 252 23.22 6.31 13.16
N PRO A 253 23.67 5.12 13.58
CA PRO A 253 23.97 3.93 12.73
C PRO A 253 22.70 3.35 12.07
N GLN A 254 22.89 2.59 10.96
CA GLN A 254 21.79 1.89 10.30
C GLN A 254 21.03 0.96 11.26
N LYS A 255 19.72 0.87 11.07
CA LYS A 255 18.84 0.02 11.87
C LYS A 255 18.00 -0.86 10.95
N PHE A 256 17.86 -2.13 11.32
CA PHE A 256 17.08 -3.10 10.58
C PHE A 256 16.23 -3.91 11.51
N LEU A 257 15.10 -4.38 11.02
CA LEU A 257 14.16 -5.19 11.78
C LEU A 257 14.80 -6.46 12.31
N ARG A 258 14.39 -6.82 13.51
CA ARG A 258 14.73 -8.07 14.18
C ARG A 258 13.45 -8.77 14.59
N GLU A 259 13.51 -10.07 14.75
CA GLU A 259 12.40 -10.87 15.25
C GLU A 259 11.80 -10.28 16.53
N GLY A 260 10.48 -10.30 16.63
CA GLY A 260 9.69 -9.83 17.77
C GLY A 260 9.34 -8.35 17.76
N GLN A 261 9.96 -7.53 16.90
CA GLN A 261 9.68 -6.09 16.85
C GLN A 261 8.30 -5.78 16.27
N LEU A 262 7.69 -4.73 16.78
CA LEU A 262 6.36 -4.26 16.38
C LEU A 262 6.48 -2.99 15.54
N MET A 263 6.00 -3.05 14.31
CA MET A 263 5.81 -1.87 13.46
C MET A 263 4.38 -1.37 13.57
N GLU A 264 4.21 -0.06 13.68
CA GLU A 264 2.94 0.63 13.56
C GLU A 264 3.12 1.78 12.58
N LEU A 265 2.22 1.89 11.61
CA LEU A 265 2.32 2.90 10.56
C LEU A 265 0.93 3.33 10.11
N GLY A 266 0.85 4.52 9.52
CA GLY A 266 -0.42 5.03 9.03
C GLY A 266 -0.28 6.26 8.17
N ILE A 267 -1.38 6.56 7.48
CA ILE A 267 -1.53 7.76 6.67
C ILE A 267 -2.81 8.47 7.10
N GLN A 268 -2.74 9.78 7.20
CA GLN A 268 -3.86 10.63 7.57
C GLN A 268 -5.11 10.31 6.72
N GLY A 269 -6.21 9.94 7.39
CA GLY A 269 -7.49 9.61 6.74
C GLY A 269 -7.57 8.20 6.14
N LEU A 270 -6.45 7.49 5.97
CA LEU A 270 -6.42 6.17 5.31
C LEU A 270 -6.34 4.98 6.28
N GLY A 271 -6.19 5.24 7.58
CA GLY A 271 -6.09 4.19 8.60
C GLY A 271 -4.67 3.85 9.01
N GLN A 272 -4.53 2.76 9.74
CA GLN A 272 -3.26 2.32 10.35
C GLN A 272 -3.06 0.83 10.16
N GLN A 273 -1.80 0.41 10.13
CA GLN A 273 -1.36 -0.97 10.08
C GLN A 273 -0.53 -1.28 11.31
N ARG A 274 -0.48 -2.58 11.69
CA ARG A 274 0.30 -3.05 12.83
C ARG A 274 0.85 -4.43 12.56
N GLN A 275 2.15 -4.55 12.32
CA GLN A 275 2.79 -5.82 12.00
C GLN A 275 3.86 -6.17 13.03
N ARG A 276 3.95 -7.46 13.38
CA ARG A 276 5.08 -8.00 14.12
C ARG A 276 6.04 -8.72 13.17
N SER A 277 7.33 -8.46 13.32
CA SER A 277 8.34 -9.23 12.60
C SER A 277 8.58 -10.59 13.29
N ILE A 278 8.58 -11.66 12.49
CA ILE A 278 8.78 -13.03 12.97
C ILE A 278 9.89 -13.72 12.17
N ALA A 279 10.42 -14.84 12.66
CA ALA A 279 11.37 -15.65 11.92
C ALA A 279 10.71 -16.23 10.65
N TRP A 280 11.53 -16.58 9.64
CA TRP A 280 11.05 -17.11 8.36
C TRP A 280 10.34 -18.47 8.49
N ASP A 281 10.65 -19.23 9.51
CA ASP A 281 10.16 -20.58 9.80
C ASP A 281 9.15 -20.65 10.96
N ALA A 282 8.67 -19.47 11.43
CA ALA A 282 7.69 -19.34 12.49
C ALA A 282 6.26 -19.67 12.04
#